data_b5350bb14418eb99039aead5977030d9
#
_entry.id   b5350bb14418eb99039aead5977030d9
#
_cell.length_a   1.000
_cell.length_b   1.000
_cell.length_c   1.000
_cell.angle_alpha   90.00
_cell.angle_beta   90.00
_cell.angle_gamma   90.00
#
_symmetry.space_group_name_H-M   'P 1'
#
loop_
_entity.id
_entity.type
_entity.pdbx_description
1 polymer ?
#
loop_
_entity_poly.entity_id
_entity_poly.type
_entity_poly.pdbx_seq_one_letter_code
_entity_poly.pdbx_strand_id
1 'polypeptide(L)'
;DDSRSALDKLVQLLKDNANITIELSSHCDYRGNELYNRKLSQHRAESVVDYLIEHGISPNRLTAVGYGKLRPKVVSKRLAASYKFLQEGDTLTEQYIKKLKENQQDTCNALNRRTEFRVLKTTYGLFDDSGKIDAKALLDNKAPKKTGKTEPVVKVYIPTPAEAAAADGKKLPEKKTESKAVGKSAANTRKNAPAAEQKS
;
A
#
# COMPACT_ATOMS: atom_id res chain seq x y z
N ASP A 1 -2.86 17.19 -6.09
CA ASP A 1 -4.32 17.45 -5.97
C ASP A 1 -5.14 16.34 -6.63
N ASP A 2 -4.80 15.86 -7.82
CA ASP A 2 -5.55 14.80 -8.51
C ASP A 2 -5.65 13.50 -7.71
N SER A 3 -4.56 13.10 -7.04
CA SER A 3 -4.54 11.87 -6.24
C SER A 3 -5.48 11.94 -5.05
N ARG A 4 -5.56 13.10 -4.40
CA ARG A 4 -6.45 13.30 -3.25
C ARG A 4 -7.92 13.28 -3.67
N SER A 5 -8.24 13.95 -4.76
CA SER A 5 -9.60 13.91 -5.35
C SER A 5 -10.03 12.48 -5.72
N ALA A 6 -9.09 11.65 -6.24
CA ALA A 6 -9.38 10.25 -6.54
C ALA A 6 -9.63 9.43 -5.27
N LEU A 7 -8.89 9.70 -4.18
CA LEU A 7 -9.10 9.04 -2.89
C LEU A 7 -10.42 9.45 -2.25
N ASP A 8 -10.80 10.73 -2.31
CA ASP A 8 -12.09 11.20 -1.81
C ASP A 8 -13.27 10.54 -2.54
N LYS A 9 -13.16 10.38 -3.88
CA LYS A 9 -14.16 9.65 -4.67
C LYS A 9 -14.24 8.18 -4.24
N LEU A 10 -13.10 7.55 -3.93
CA LEU A 10 -13.08 6.17 -3.44
C LEU A 10 -13.71 6.07 -2.05
N VAL A 11 -13.46 7.03 -1.15
CA VAL A 11 -14.13 7.13 0.15
C VAL A 11 -15.64 7.19 -0.02
N GLN A 12 -16.13 8.08 -0.92
CA GLN A 12 -17.56 8.22 -1.17
C GLN A 12 -18.15 6.93 -1.74
N LEU A 13 -17.49 6.32 -2.73
CA LEU A 13 -17.92 5.04 -3.29
C LEU A 13 -18.04 3.94 -2.23
N LEU A 14 -17.09 3.87 -1.30
CA LEU A 14 -17.10 2.87 -0.22
C LEU A 14 -18.16 3.19 0.86
N LYS A 15 -18.50 4.46 1.06
CA LYS A 15 -19.60 4.86 1.95
C LYS A 15 -20.96 4.51 1.34
N ASP A 16 -21.11 4.76 0.05
CA ASP A 16 -22.35 4.46 -0.67
C ASP A 16 -22.58 2.95 -0.85
N ASN A 17 -21.50 2.15 -0.77
CA ASN A 17 -21.53 0.70 -0.91
C ASN A 17 -20.95 0.01 0.33
N ALA A 18 -21.71 0.03 1.43
CA ALA A 18 -21.24 -0.46 2.73
C ALA A 18 -20.94 -1.98 2.75
N ASN A 19 -21.49 -2.74 1.82
CA ASN A 19 -21.40 -4.19 1.73
C ASN A 19 -20.23 -4.70 0.87
N ILE A 20 -19.39 -3.84 0.30
CA ILE A 20 -18.22 -4.28 -0.47
C ILE A 20 -16.94 -4.28 0.37
N THR A 21 -16.09 -5.26 0.11
CA THR A 21 -14.70 -5.27 0.57
C THR A 21 -13.79 -5.11 -0.63
N ILE A 22 -12.67 -4.42 -0.46
CA ILE A 22 -11.73 -4.14 -1.52
C ILE A 22 -10.30 -4.55 -1.16
N GLU A 23 -9.53 -4.92 -2.19
CA GLU A 23 -8.09 -4.96 -2.15
C GLU A 23 -7.54 -3.69 -2.79
N LEU A 24 -6.64 -3.03 -2.08
CA LEU A 24 -5.82 -1.94 -2.59
C LEU A 24 -4.45 -2.49 -2.91
N SER A 25 -4.09 -2.47 -4.18
CA SER A 25 -2.84 -3.01 -4.67
C SER A 25 -1.96 -1.90 -5.25
N SER A 26 -0.69 -1.89 -4.85
CA SER A 26 0.29 -0.94 -5.39
C SER A 26 1.40 -1.67 -6.13
N HIS A 27 1.89 -1.02 -7.19
CA HIS A 27 2.83 -1.59 -8.14
C HIS A 27 4.00 -0.63 -8.38
N CYS A 28 5.16 -1.19 -8.68
CA CYS A 28 6.35 -0.47 -9.13
C CYS A 28 6.66 -0.80 -10.60
N ASP A 29 7.51 0.02 -11.22
CA ASP A 29 8.13 -0.34 -12.49
C ASP A 29 9.22 -1.43 -12.28
N TYR A 30 9.81 -1.91 -13.38
CA TYR A 30 10.79 -3.01 -13.32
C TYR A 30 12.13 -2.61 -12.72
N ARG A 31 12.43 -1.29 -12.60
CA ARG A 31 13.72 -0.77 -12.14
C ARG A 31 13.92 -1.01 -10.64
N GLY A 32 15.17 -1.23 -10.26
CA GLY A 32 15.55 -1.39 -8.87
C GLY A 32 15.41 -2.82 -8.32
N ASN A 33 15.75 -2.94 -7.05
CA ASN A 33 15.75 -4.21 -6.33
C ASN A 33 14.33 -4.71 -6.05
N GLU A 34 14.09 -6.01 -6.20
CA GLU A 34 12.77 -6.61 -6.02
C GLU A 34 12.24 -6.46 -4.59
N LEU A 35 13.06 -6.75 -3.60
CA LEU A 35 12.68 -6.64 -2.19
C LEU A 35 12.34 -5.20 -1.81
N TYR A 36 13.14 -4.24 -2.28
CA TYR A 36 12.87 -2.81 -2.09
C TYR A 36 11.53 -2.41 -2.71
N ASN A 37 11.29 -2.79 -3.98
CA ASN A 37 10.05 -2.48 -4.68
C ASN A 37 8.82 -3.11 -3.99
N ARG A 38 8.98 -4.30 -3.43
CA ARG A 38 7.93 -4.95 -2.62
C ARG A 38 7.58 -4.12 -1.41
N LYS A 39 8.57 -3.78 -0.60
CA LYS A 39 8.36 -2.96 0.62
C LYS A 39 7.77 -1.60 0.27
N LEU A 40 8.31 -0.93 -0.75
CA LEU A 40 7.82 0.37 -1.20
C LEU A 40 6.36 0.32 -1.64
N SER A 41 5.99 -0.69 -2.44
CA SER A 41 4.62 -0.85 -2.89
C SER A 41 3.68 -1.24 -1.74
N GLN A 42 4.13 -2.06 -0.79
CA GLN A 42 3.34 -2.41 0.39
C GLN A 42 3.04 -1.16 1.23
N HIS A 43 4.05 -0.34 1.55
CA HIS A 43 3.84 0.92 2.28
C HIS A 43 2.89 1.89 1.55
N ARG A 44 2.98 1.97 0.22
CA ARG A 44 2.05 2.80 -0.57
C ARG A 44 0.61 2.31 -0.47
N ALA A 45 0.39 1.00 -0.56
CA ALA A 45 -0.95 0.42 -0.40
C ALA A 45 -1.48 0.64 1.02
N GLU A 46 -0.64 0.47 2.05
CA GLU A 46 -0.98 0.72 3.45
C GLU A 46 -1.36 2.20 3.69
N SER A 47 -0.59 3.15 3.16
CA SER A 47 -0.90 4.58 3.29
C SER A 47 -2.27 4.95 2.72
N VAL A 48 -2.68 4.30 1.62
CA VAL A 48 -4.03 4.51 1.06
C VAL A 48 -5.08 3.88 1.96
N VAL A 49 -4.85 2.69 2.50
CA VAL A 49 -5.76 2.05 3.46
C VAL A 49 -5.92 2.90 4.71
N ASP A 50 -4.81 3.42 5.27
CA ASP A 50 -4.84 4.29 6.45
C ASP A 50 -5.68 5.55 6.18
N TYR A 51 -5.49 6.18 5.01
CA TYR A 51 -6.34 7.30 4.58
C TYR A 51 -7.83 6.96 4.57
N LEU A 52 -8.21 5.81 4.02
CA LEU A 52 -9.62 5.38 3.99
C LEU A 52 -10.17 5.13 5.40
N ILE A 53 -9.37 4.57 6.31
CA ILE A 53 -9.75 4.34 7.70
C ILE A 53 -9.98 5.66 8.42
N GLU A 54 -9.09 6.63 8.25
CA GLU A 54 -9.21 7.99 8.81
C GLU A 54 -10.50 8.69 8.34
N HIS A 55 -10.96 8.36 7.10
CA HIS A 55 -12.21 8.88 6.53
C HIS A 55 -13.45 8.01 6.84
N GLY A 56 -13.32 7.10 7.81
CA GLY A 56 -14.45 6.35 8.38
C GLY A 56 -14.80 5.04 7.68
N ILE A 57 -13.93 4.52 6.81
CA ILE A 57 -14.13 3.18 6.24
C ILE A 57 -13.64 2.12 7.23
N SER A 58 -14.44 1.08 7.45
CA SER A 58 -14.09 0.00 8.37
C SER A 58 -12.85 -0.78 7.89
N PRO A 59 -11.85 -1.01 8.77
CA PRO A 59 -10.64 -1.79 8.44
C PRO A 59 -10.94 -3.17 7.85
N ASN A 60 -11.99 -3.85 8.32
CA ASN A 60 -12.38 -5.19 7.87
C ASN A 60 -12.82 -5.25 6.40
N ARG A 61 -13.03 -4.11 5.79
CA ARG A 61 -13.39 -3.97 4.37
C ARG A 61 -12.20 -3.76 3.46
N LEU A 62 -11.00 -3.59 4.00
CA LEU A 62 -9.82 -3.11 3.30
C LEU A 62 -8.68 -4.12 3.41
N THR A 63 -8.03 -4.42 2.29
CA THR A 63 -6.83 -5.25 2.21
C THR A 63 -5.76 -4.49 1.45
N ALA A 64 -4.57 -4.32 2.03
CA ALA A 64 -3.42 -3.67 1.38
C ALA A 64 -2.45 -4.72 0.85
N VAL A 65 -2.08 -4.63 -0.45
CA VAL A 65 -1.15 -5.55 -1.09
C VAL A 65 -0.11 -4.79 -1.92
N GLY A 66 1.18 -5.02 -1.63
CA GLY A 66 2.29 -4.52 -2.43
C GLY A 66 2.80 -5.58 -3.40
N TYR A 67 2.56 -5.44 -4.68
CA TYR A 67 3.04 -6.38 -5.69
C TYR A 67 4.45 -6.08 -6.21
N GLY A 68 5.04 -4.92 -5.85
CA GLY A 68 6.32 -4.50 -6.42
C GLY A 68 6.27 -4.51 -7.93
N LYS A 69 7.27 -5.12 -8.57
CA LYS A 69 7.36 -5.27 -10.04
C LYS A 69 6.78 -6.57 -10.59
N LEU A 70 6.20 -7.43 -9.73
CA LEU A 70 5.76 -8.78 -10.13
C LEU A 70 4.50 -8.82 -10.99
N ARG A 71 3.72 -7.75 -10.98
CA ARG A 71 2.49 -7.64 -11.78
C ARG A 71 2.55 -6.44 -12.71
N PRO A 72 3.27 -6.55 -13.85
CA PRO A 72 3.30 -5.51 -14.88
C PRO A 72 1.88 -5.21 -15.38
N LYS A 73 1.66 -3.98 -15.82
CA LYS A 73 0.38 -3.57 -16.42
C LYS A 73 0.13 -4.32 -17.71
N VAL A 74 -1.07 -4.84 -17.84
CA VAL A 74 -1.59 -5.33 -19.12
C VAL A 74 -2.32 -4.18 -19.79
N VAL A 75 -2.05 -3.97 -21.08
CA VAL A 75 -2.62 -2.87 -21.87
C VAL A 75 -4.08 -3.20 -22.17
N SER A 76 -4.97 -2.36 -21.68
CA SER A 76 -6.39 -2.43 -22.00
C SER A 76 -6.68 -1.73 -23.34
N LYS A 77 -7.83 -1.99 -23.93
CA LYS A 77 -8.32 -1.31 -25.14
C LYS A 77 -8.25 0.22 -25.01
N ARG A 78 -8.60 0.77 -23.84
CA ARG A 78 -8.51 2.21 -23.56
C ARG A 78 -7.06 2.72 -23.60
N LEU A 79 -6.12 1.99 -23.03
CA LEU A 79 -4.70 2.37 -23.06
C LEU A 79 -4.13 2.28 -24.48
N ALA A 80 -4.47 1.25 -25.25
CA ALA A 80 -4.07 1.13 -26.64
C ALA A 80 -4.62 2.28 -27.50
N ALA A 81 -5.82 2.73 -27.24
CA ALA A 81 -6.39 3.90 -27.91
C ALA A 81 -5.65 5.21 -27.55
N SER A 82 -5.16 5.33 -26.31
CA SER A 82 -4.43 6.52 -25.84
C SER A 82 -2.97 6.56 -26.29
N TYR A 83 -2.35 5.40 -26.45
CA TYR A 83 -0.92 5.27 -26.78
C TYR A 83 -0.73 4.40 -28.03
N LYS A 84 -0.61 5.02 -29.20
CA LYS A 84 -0.54 4.35 -30.50
C LYS A 84 0.57 3.29 -30.65
N PHE A 85 1.57 3.31 -29.80
CA PHE A 85 2.67 2.34 -29.79
C PHE A 85 2.41 1.09 -28.95
N LEU A 86 1.28 1.06 -28.23
CA LEU A 86 0.83 -0.08 -27.42
C LEU A 86 -0.33 -0.80 -28.11
N GLN A 87 -0.37 -2.12 -27.97
CA GLN A 87 -1.47 -2.95 -28.45
C GLN A 87 -2.27 -3.51 -27.28
N GLU A 88 -3.56 -3.72 -27.47
CA GLU A 88 -4.39 -4.38 -26.46
C GLU A 88 -3.86 -5.77 -26.15
N GLY A 89 -3.71 -6.09 -24.87
CA GLY A 89 -3.16 -7.36 -24.40
C GLY A 89 -1.65 -7.35 -24.17
N ASP A 90 -0.91 -6.35 -24.63
CA ASP A 90 0.50 -6.21 -24.33
C ASP A 90 0.72 -6.20 -22.81
N THR A 91 1.73 -6.94 -22.34
CA THR A 91 2.13 -6.90 -20.93
C THR A 91 3.42 -6.11 -20.81
N LEU A 92 3.39 -5.02 -20.04
CA LEU A 92 4.50 -4.06 -19.89
C LEU A 92 5.62 -4.62 -18.99
N THR A 93 6.17 -5.76 -19.40
CA THR A 93 7.33 -6.41 -18.74
C THR A 93 8.61 -5.64 -19.03
N GLU A 94 9.66 -5.89 -18.23
CA GLU A 94 11.01 -5.37 -18.48
C GLU A 94 11.49 -5.67 -19.90
N GLN A 95 11.29 -6.92 -20.35
CA GLN A 95 11.70 -7.38 -21.70
C GLN A 95 10.95 -6.65 -22.82
N TYR A 96 9.66 -6.39 -22.62
CA TYR A 96 8.84 -5.61 -23.55
C TYR A 96 9.32 -4.15 -23.61
N ILE A 97 9.46 -3.52 -22.44
CA ILE A 97 9.80 -2.09 -22.33
C ILE A 97 11.17 -1.80 -22.92
N LYS A 98 12.19 -2.63 -22.68
CA LYS A 98 13.55 -2.44 -23.21
C LYS A 98 13.66 -2.44 -24.73
N LYS A 99 12.65 -2.94 -25.45
CA LYS A 99 12.61 -2.92 -26.92
C LYS A 99 12.06 -1.60 -27.48
N LEU A 100 11.48 -0.76 -26.64
CA LEU A 100 10.85 0.50 -27.03
C LEU A 100 11.85 1.66 -27.05
N LYS A 101 11.46 2.77 -27.67
CA LYS A 101 12.22 4.02 -27.60
C LYS A 101 12.20 4.58 -26.18
N GLU A 102 13.19 5.35 -25.77
CA GLU A 102 13.37 5.84 -24.41
C GLU A 102 12.11 6.55 -23.85
N ASN A 103 11.55 7.48 -24.60
CA ASN A 103 10.32 8.18 -24.22
C ASN A 103 9.11 7.24 -24.05
N GLN A 104 9.05 6.16 -24.83
CA GLN A 104 8.02 5.12 -24.71
C GLN A 104 8.27 4.24 -23.49
N GLN A 105 9.55 3.94 -23.15
CA GLN A 105 9.91 3.22 -21.93
C GLN A 105 9.46 4.00 -20.69
N ASP A 106 9.67 5.31 -20.64
CA ASP A 106 9.25 6.15 -19.52
C ASP A 106 7.74 6.16 -19.34
N THR A 107 6.99 6.19 -20.44
CA THR A 107 5.54 6.07 -20.42
C THR A 107 5.10 4.71 -19.84
N CYS A 108 5.68 3.61 -20.31
CA CYS A 108 5.36 2.28 -19.78
C CYS A 108 5.73 2.12 -18.31
N ASN A 109 6.87 2.67 -17.89
CA ASN A 109 7.27 2.69 -16.50
C ASN A 109 6.30 3.51 -15.63
N ALA A 110 5.82 4.64 -16.13
CA ALA A 110 4.79 5.44 -15.46
C ALA A 110 3.48 4.66 -15.30
N LEU A 111 3.05 3.92 -16.32
CA LEU A 111 1.86 3.06 -16.28
C LEU A 111 2.02 1.89 -15.30
N ASN A 112 3.23 1.38 -15.12
CA ASN A 112 3.53 0.34 -14.13
C ASN A 112 3.49 0.89 -12.71
N ARG A 113 3.91 2.11 -12.45
CA ARG A 113 3.85 2.77 -11.13
C ARG A 113 2.43 3.24 -10.84
N ARG A 114 1.61 2.35 -10.33
CA ARG A 114 0.19 2.59 -10.10
C ARG A 114 -0.31 2.00 -8.78
N THR A 115 -1.41 2.53 -8.30
CA THR A 115 -2.24 1.92 -7.27
C THR A 115 -3.61 1.62 -7.87
N GLU A 116 -4.10 0.43 -7.67
CA GLU A 116 -5.39 -0.06 -8.16
C GLU A 116 -6.24 -0.56 -6.99
N PHE A 117 -7.55 -0.53 -7.12
CA PHE A 117 -8.43 -1.23 -6.21
C PHE A 117 -9.26 -2.27 -6.95
N ARG A 118 -9.58 -3.34 -6.26
CA ARG A 118 -10.39 -4.45 -6.77
C ARG A 118 -11.41 -4.84 -5.71
N VAL A 119 -12.67 -4.97 -6.11
CA VAL A 119 -13.71 -5.50 -5.24
C VAL A 119 -13.46 -6.99 -4.99
N LEU A 120 -13.40 -7.40 -3.74
CA LEU A 120 -13.20 -8.79 -3.31
C LEU A 120 -14.53 -9.48 -3.03
N LYS A 121 -15.41 -8.79 -2.28
CA LYS A 121 -16.72 -9.32 -1.88
C LYS A 121 -17.75 -8.20 -1.96
N THR A 122 -18.98 -8.56 -2.26
CA THR A 122 -20.15 -7.67 -2.31
C THR A 122 -21.20 -8.01 -1.25
N THR A 123 -20.85 -8.91 -0.33
CA THR A 123 -21.78 -9.47 0.68
C THR A 123 -21.33 -9.22 2.10
N TYR A 124 -20.40 -8.27 2.32
CA TYR A 124 -19.90 -7.93 3.64
C TYR A 124 -21.05 -7.43 4.52
N GLY A 125 -21.21 -8.05 5.70
CA GLY A 125 -22.25 -7.66 6.66
C GLY A 125 -23.69 -7.99 6.26
N LEU A 126 -23.90 -8.77 5.19
CA LEU A 126 -25.23 -9.21 4.79
C LEU A 126 -25.69 -10.51 5.48
N PHE A 127 -24.81 -11.16 6.23
CA PHE A 127 -25.11 -12.38 6.96
C PHE A 127 -25.05 -12.12 8.46
N ASP A 128 -26.00 -12.68 9.19
CA ASP A 128 -26.01 -12.73 10.65
C ASP A 128 -25.01 -13.78 11.19
N ASP A 129 -24.86 -13.84 12.52
CA ASP A 129 -23.97 -14.80 13.19
C ASP A 129 -24.36 -16.27 12.94
N SER A 130 -25.59 -16.53 12.45
CA SER A 130 -26.07 -17.86 12.08
C SER A 130 -25.83 -18.23 10.63
N GLY A 131 -25.24 -17.30 9.83
CA GLY A 131 -24.98 -17.48 8.41
C GLY A 131 -26.21 -17.28 7.51
N LYS A 132 -27.31 -16.73 8.04
CA LYS A 132 -28.49 -16.36 7.27
C LYS A 132 -28.40 -14.93 6.76
N ILE A 133 -29.00 -14.66 5.62
CA ILE A 133 -29.05 -13.31 5.04
C ILE A 133 -29.88 -12.41 5.97
N ASP A 134 -29.25 -11.32 6.43
CA ASP A 134 -29.96 -10.25 7.12
C ASP A 134 -30.70 -9.38 6.08
N ALA A 135 -31.96 -9.68 5.88
CA ALA A 135 -32.82 -8.97 4.93
C ALA A 135 -32.91 -7.46 5.22
N LYS A 136 -32.71 -7.03 6.46
CA LYS A 136 -32.71 -5.62 6.86
C LYS A 136 -31.42 -4.93 6.45
N ALA A 137 -30.27 -5.59 6.60
CA ALA A 137 -28.99 -5.08 6.11
C ALA A 137 -28.96 -4.91 4.59
N LEU A 138 -29.67 -5.80 3.88
CA LEU A 138 -29.82 -5.76 2.43
C LEU A 138 -30.66 -4.56 1.95
N LEU A 139 -31.73 -4.22 2.67
CA LEU A 139 -32.63 -3.12 2.34
C LEU A 139 -32.05 -1.76 2.74
N ASP A 140 -31.35 -1.68 3.86
CA ASP A 140 -30.88 -0.43 4.42
C ASP A 140 -29.55 0.04 3.81
N ASN A 141 -28.84 -0.83 3.06
CA ASN A 141 -27.45 -0.62 2.59
C ASN A 141 -26.53 -0.03 3.69
N LYS A 142 -26.83 -0.36 4.95
CA LYS A 142 -26.09 0.15 6.11
C LYS A 142 -24.89 -0.71 6.40
N ALA A 143 -23.79 -0.06 6.77
CA ALA A 143 -22.63 -0.76 7.32
C ALA A 143 -23.07 -1.66 8.49
N PRO A 144 -22.54 -2.90 8.57
CA PRO A 144 -22.90 -3.82 9.66
C PRO A 144 -22.64 -3.13 10.99
N LYS A 145 -23.56 -3.32 11.95
CA LYS A 145 -23.35 -2.88 13.33
C LYS A 145 -22.02 -3.46 13.80
N LYS A 146 -21.17 -2.63 14.37
CA LYS A 146 -19.87 -3.03 14.94
C LYS A 146 -20.11 -4.22 15.89
N THR A 147 -19.87 -5.42 15.45
CA THR A 147 -19.61 -6.55 16.34
C THR A 147 -18.27 -6.23 17.00
N GLY A 148 -18.23 -6.19 18.32
CA GLY A 148 -17.17 -5.59 19.14
C GLY A 148 -15.74 -6.17 19.06
N LYS A 149 -15.38 -6.81 17.96
CA LYS A 149 -14.00 -7.18 17.63
C LYS A 149 -13.66 -6.53 16.31
N THR A 150 -12.90 -5.44 16.38
CA THR A 150 -12.18 -4.92 15.21
C THR A 150 -11.13 -5.95 14.82
N GLU A 151 -11.44 -6.75 13.80
CA GLU A 151 -10.38 -7.54 13.16
C GLU A 151 -9.38 -6.59 12.50
N PRO A 152 -8.08 -6.85 12.64
CA PRO A 152 -7.07 -5.99 12.07
C PRO A 152 -7.17 -5.98 10.53
N VAL A 153 -6.79 -4.87 9.92
CA VAL A 153 -6.59 -4.77 8.46
C VAL A 153 -5.70 -5.93 8.03
N VAL A 154 -6.18 -6.76 7.11
CA VAL A 154 -5.38 -7.85 6.57
C VAL A 154 -4.32 -7.27 5.63
N LYS A 155 -3.13 -7.06 6.16
CA LYS A 155 -1.96 -6.65 5.38
C LYS A 155 -1.32 -7.90 4.78
N VAL A 156 -1.65 -8.20 3.54
CA VAL A 156 -1.10 -9.37 2.85
C VAL A 156 0.28 -9.03 2.29
N TYR A 157 1.30 -9.54 2.96
CA TYR A 157 2.65 -9.57 2.43
C TYR A 157 2.83 -10.84 1.58
N ILE A 158 3.15 -10.68 0.31
CA ILE A 158 3.48 -11.80 -0.56
C ILE A 158 5.01 -11.91 -0.59
N PRO A 159 5.61 -12.96 0.03
CA PRO A 159 7.07 -13.12 0.04
C PRO A 159 7.63 -13.27 -1.35
N THR A 160 8.85 -12.81 -1.57
CA THR A 160 9.60 -13.09 -2.80
C THR A 160 9.95 -14.58 -2.86
N PRO A 161 10.24 -15.13 -4.04
CA PRO A 161 10.70 -16.51 -4.15
C PRO A 161 11.93 -16.83 -3.29
N ALA A 162 12.83 -15.84 -3.10
CA ALA A 162 13.99 -15.97 -2.24
C ALA A 162 13.62 -16.01 -0.75
N GLU A 163 12.63 -15.23 -0.33
CA GLU A 163 12.11 -15.25 1.05
C GLU A 163 11.29 -16.50 1.34
N ALA A 164 10.52 -16.97 0.36
CA ALA A 164 9.81 -18.25 0.46
C ALA A 164 10.78 -19.43 0.59
N ALA A 165 11.87 -19.43 -0.18
CA ALA A 165 12.91 -20.44 -0.09
C ALA A 165 13.71 -20.36 1.22
N ALA A 166 13.85 -19.17 1.82
CA ALA A 166 14.50 -18.97 3.11
C ALA A 166 13.64 -19.45 4.28
N ALA A 167 12.32 -19.41 4.15
CA ALA A 167 11.37 -19.92 5.16
C ALA A 167 11.38 -21.46 5.23
N ASP A 168 11.82 -22.14 4.16
CA ASP A 168 11.92 -23.60 4.08
C ASP A 168 13.22 -24.19 4.67
N GLY A 169 13.93 -23.46 5.54
CA GLY A 169 14.98 -24.06 6.38
C GLY A 169 16.39 -23.52 6.26
N LYS A 170 16.60 -22.28 5.81
CA LYS A 170 17.90 -21.60 5.93
C LYS A 170 17.79 -20.37 6.82
N LYS A 171 18.40 -20.47 8.03
CA LYS A 171 18.61 -19.36 8.98
C LYS A 171 19.24 -18.16 8.25
N LEU A 172 18.50 -17.05 8.15
CA LEU A 172 19.04 -15.77 7.70
C LEU A 172 19.98 -15.19 8.75
N PRO A 173 21.09 -14.53 8.38
CA PRO A 173 21.95 -13.84 9.33
C PRO A 173 21.18 -12.68 9.98
N GLU A 174 21.16 -12.68 11.31
CA GLU A 174 20.57 -11.64 12.13
C GLU A 174 21.24 -10.29 11.82
N LYS A 175 20.51 -9.35 11.24
CA LYS A 175 20.91 -7.95 11.21
C LYS A 175 20.75 -7.38 12.61
N LYS A 176 21.90 -7.11 13.27
CA LYS A 176 21.98 -6.30 14.50
C LYS A 176 21.20 -5.00 14.29
N THR A 177 20.12 -4.84 15.05
CA THR A 177 19.43 -3.56 15.21
C THR A 177 20.30 -2.69 16.11
N GLU A 178 21.02 -1.74 15.57
CA GLU A 178 21.56 -0.63 16.35
C GLU A 178 20.40 0.28 16.77
N SER A 179 19.95 0.08 17.99
CA SER A 179 19.09 1.04 18.67
C SER A 179 19.92 2.23 19.10
N LYS A 180 19.85 3.33 18.36
CA LYS A 180 20.32 4.64 18.85
C LYS A 180 19.38 5.09 19.97
N ALA A 181 19.83 4.91 21.20
CA ALA A 181 19.23 5.51 22.36
C ALA A 181 19.33 7.04 22.25
N VAL A 182 18.19 7.69 22.26
CA VAL A 182 18.07 9.14 22.44
C VAL A 182 18.37 9.45 23.89
N GLY A 183 19.56 9.97 24.17
CA GLY A 183 19.97 10.47 25.48
C GLY A 183 19.17 11.71 25.86
N LYS A 184 18.49 11.64 26.99
CA LYS A 184 17.85 12.77 27.67
C LYS A 184 18.89 13.77 28.14
N SER A 185 18.73 15.02 27.73
CA SER A 185 19.32 16.19 28.33
C SER A 185 18.72 16.44 29.71
N ALA A 186 19.55 16.58 30.73
CA ALA A 186 19.17 17.20 31.99
C ALA A 186 20.24 18.21 32.43
N ALA A 187 19.85 19.44 32.38
CA ALA A 187 20.00 20.58 33.24
C ALA A 187 21.23 20.72 34.18
N ASN A 188 21.91 21.81 33.93
CA ASN A 188 22.14 22.88 34.92
C ASN A 188 23.03 22.60 36.16
N THR A 189 24.17 23.26 36.28
CA THR A 189 24.44 24.10 37.43
C THR A 189 25.64 25.06 37.18
N ARG A 190 25.37 26.34 37.43
CA ARG A 190 26.32 27.45 37.54
C ARG A 190 27.31 27.17 38.66
N LYS A 191 28.56 27.59 38.51
CA LYS A 191 29.26 28.45 39.50
C LYS A 191 30.63 28.90 39.03
N ASN A 192 30.77 30.25 39.05
CA ASN A 192 31.91 31.05 39.49
C ASN A 192 33.23 31.06 38.72
N ALA A 193 33.49 32.21 38.17
CA ALA A 193 34.80 32.81 37.99
C ALA A 193 35.51 33.05 39.36
N PRO A 194 36.83 33.31 39.46
CA PRO A 194 37.37 34.60 39.10
C PRO A 194 38.78 34.61 38.45
N ALA A 195 38.99 35.64 37.69
CA ALA A 195 40.05 36.64 37.64
C ALA A 195 41.54 36.29 37.83
N ALA A 196 42.33 37.03 37.07
CA ALA A 196 43.66 37.57 37.22
C ALA A 196 44.71 36.96 36.30
N GLU A 197 45.24 37.73 35.54
CA GLU A 197 46.38 38.67 35.50
C GLU A 197 47.46 38.25 34.55
N GLN A 198 47.72 39.05 33.55
CA GLN A 198 48.91 39.85 33.28
C GLN A 198 50.14 39.16 32.61
N LYS A 199 50.58 39.92 31.61
CA LYS A 199 51.97 40.16 31.14
C LYS A 199 52.48 39.05 30.15
N SER A 200 52.86 39.41 28.97
CA SER A 200 53.75 40.43 28.43
C SER A 200 53.47 40.51 26.92
#